data_2ee9472c454b4fd7a933c7d641dba327
#
_entry.id   2ee9472c454b4fd7a933c7d641dba327
#
_cell.length_a   1.000
_cell.length_b   1.000
_cell.length_c   1.000
_cell.angle_alpha   90.00
_cell.angle_beta   90.00
_cell.angle_gamma   90.00
#
_symmetry.space_group_name_H-M   'P 1'
#
loop_
_entity.id
_entity.type
_entity.pdbx_description
1 polymer ?
#
loop_
_entity_poly.entity_id
_entity_poly.type
_entity_poly.pdbx_seq_one_letter_code
_entity_poly.pdbx_strand_id
1 'polypeptide(L)'
;MKFVWRCALLLAVAAGSAWGQFQLYLVSGTVVQQIVNTYDLGNVAPGTSVDVPLRITNISSAPALLDLLTVTGSGFSVTAAGAPALPVTVGSQQSVDFTVVFQATSPGTYSAAVNSVGIAITLTATVLVELTYEWVTSTGVELLSAGPVTFGSVPVGQSPAIEILLVNQTSATLPVPSSSVSGNGFSLISQPPAGSTVKPSASAALEVQFSPTGAGASTGTLTIGGQAFGLTGTGVIPPLPTPSIVLTLPEPDSDQQGTLAVKLSAIPLTSATGTATLTFVPIASIANATDPAIAFATGGQSVTFNVFIGQAQAVFGSVNSIPFQTGTTAGTVTVTVELGANTVQQSIVILPAVVGVTAVQGVRSSGSVEVDLTGFDNTRSAGALTFTFFDASGNELVTPIQANGSSDFAAYFQNSAGGAFELKAVFPVTGDTSQIASFQAVVANSAGNATTARTSF
;
A
#
# COMPACT_ATOMS: atom_id res chain seq x y z
N MET A 1 -26.19 52.46 100.77
CA MET A 1 -26.02 51.86 99.44
C MET A 1 -25.01 52.71 98.62
N LYS A 2 -23.76 52.33 98.66
CA LYS A 2 -22.67 53.06 97.94
C LYS A 2 -22.33 52.32 96.67
N PHE A 3 -22.58 52.90 95.48
CA PHE A 3 -22.12 52.40 94.22
C PHE A 3 -20.73 52.97 93.89
N VAL A 4 -19.74 52.08 93.72
CA VAL A 4 -18.41 52.45 93.27
C VAL A 4 -18.35 52.14 91.83
N TRP A 5 -18.22 53.15 90.93
CA TRP A 5 -17.92 53.01 89.50
C TRP A 5 -16.43 52.85 89.36
N ARG A 6 -16.03 51.69 88.84
CA ARG A 6 -14.68 51.48 88.30
C ARG A 6 -14.70 51.78 86.82
N CYS A 7 -14.08 52.88 86.41
CA CYS A 7 -13.71 53.11 85.03
C CYS A 7 -12.57 52.18 84.64
N ALA A 8 -12.85 51.20 83.73
CA ALA A 8 -11.78 50.42 83.03
C ALA A 8 -11.31 51.22 81.82
N LEU A 9 -10.08 51.71 81.93
CA LEU A 9 -9.38 52.32 80.76
C LEU A 9 -8.96 51.20 79.80
N LEU A 10 -9.69 51.05 78.67
CA LEU A 10 -9.26 50.21 77.56
C LEU A 10 -8.14 50.93 76.84
N LEU A 11 -6.91 50.50 77.05
CA LEU A 11 -5.79 50.84 76.16
C LEU A 11 -5.98 50.05 74.87
N ALA A 12 -6.49 50.69 73.79
CA ALA A 12 -6.44 50.16 72.47
C ALA A 12 -5.00 50.26 71.97
N VAL A 13 -4.29 49.13 72.04
CA VAL A 13 -3.03 48.99 71.31
C VAL A 13 -3.44 48.89 69.82
N ALA A 14 -3.28 49.97 69.12
CA ALA A 14 -3.30 49.95 67.65
C ALA A 14 -2.19 49.00 67.20
N ALA A 15 -2.58 47.79 66.72
CA ALA A 15 -1.70 46.98 65.97
C ALA A 15 -1.42 47.73 64.66
N GLY A 16 -0.37 48.53 64.61
CA GLY A 16 0.19 49.08 63.43
C GLY A 16 0.54 47.91 62.53
N SER A 17 -0.08 47.85 61.40
CA SER A 17 0.42 47.01 60.31
C SER A 17 1.92 47.27 60.18
N ALA A 18 2.74 46.24 60.47
CA ALA A 18 4.19 46.31 60.28
C ALA A 18 4.45 46.43 58.77
N TRP A 19 4.47 47.66 58.31
CA TRP A 19 5.10 47.94 56.99
C TRP A 19 6.56 47.53 57.11
N GLY A 20 7.00 46.61 56.26
CA GLY A 20 8.39 46.18 56.31
C GLY A 20 9.33 47.38 56.23
N GLN A 21 10.39 47.39 57.04
CA GLN A 21 11.38 48.47 57.05
C GLN A 21 12.08 48.65 55.74
N PHE A 22 12.06 47.60 54.87
CA PHE A 22 12.69 47.56 53.58
C PHE A 22 11.71 47.37 52.44
N GLN A 23 11.98 48.00 51.30
CA GLN A 23 11.27 47.78 50.04
C GLN A 23 12.25 47.40 48.96
N LEU A 24 11.84 46.58 47.98
CA LEU A 24 12.62 46.12 46.83
C LEU A 24 12.20 46.87 45.58
N TYR A 25 13.19 47.29 44.83
CA TYR A 25 13.02 48.00 43.57
C TYR A 25 13.84 47.36 42.45
N LEU A 26 13.33 47.38 41.23
CA LEU A 26 14.08 47.17 39.99
C LEU A 26 14.76 48.48 39.63
N VAL A 27 16.06 48.40 39.24
CA VAL A 27 16.85 49.53 38.80
C VAL A 27 17.11 49.40 37.31
N SER A 28 16.51 50.28 36.47
CA SER A 28 16.74 50.31 35.03
C SER A 28 17.27 51.68 34.59
N GLY A 29 18.57 51.82 34.53
CA GLY A 29 19.23 53.11 34.30
C GLY A 29 18.89 54.13 35.39
N THR A 30 18.17 55.21 35.06
CA THR A 30 17.71 56.25 36.03
C THR A 30 16.31 55.95 36.61
N VAL A 31 15.62 54.89 36.10
CA VAL A 31 14.28 54.51 36.54
C VAL A 31 14.38 53.49 37.67
N VAL A 32 13.67 53.75 38.75
CA VAL A 32 13.55 52.84 39.91
C VAL A 32 12.09 52.52 40.12
N GLN A 33 11.74 51.24 39.94
CA GLN A 33 10.38 50.75 40.02
C GLN A 33 10.22 49.78 41.22
N GLN A 34 9.28 50.01 42.10
CA GLN A 34 9.04 49.12 43.23
C GLN A 34 8.48 47.79 42.73
N ILE A 35 9.02 46.68 43.25
CA ILE A 35 8.47 45.34 43.08
C ILE A 35 7.73 44.97 44.37
N VAL A 36 6.42 44.65 44.22
CA VAL A 36 5.57 44.36 45.39
C VAL A 36 5.44 42.85 45.61
N ASN A 37 5.15 42.08 44.57
CA ASN A 37 4.91 40.63 44.67
C ASN A 37 5.74 39.82 43.69
N THR A 38 5.62 40.15 42.41
CA THR A 38 6.26 39.37 41.30
C THR A 38 6.85 40.33 40.30
N TYR A 39 7.99 39.93 39.75
CA TYR A 39 8.58 40.54 38.55
C TYR A 39 8.83 39.45 37.50
N ASP A 40 8.25 39.61 36.30
CA ASP A 40 8.40 38.70 35.24
C ASP A 40 9.45 39.22 34.24
N LEU A 41 10.50 38.42 33.99
CA LEU A 41 11.54 38.72 33.02
C LEU A 41 11.05 38.51 31.56
N GLY A 42 9.89 37.85 31.41
CA GLY A 42 9.33 37.48 30.13
C GLY A 42 10.06 36.31 29.47
N ASN A 43 10.06 36.30 28.12
CA ASN A 43 10.67 35.25 27.32
C ASN A 43 12.17 35.47 27.18
N VAL A 44 12.98 34.46 27.50
CA VAL A 44 14.42 34.45 27.45
C VAL A 44 14.89 33.35 26.52
N ALA A 45 15.83 33.61 25.61
CA ALA A 45 16.41 32.60 24.77
C ALA A 45 17.30 31.62 25.58
N PRO A 46 17.31 30.32 25.24
CA PRO A 46 18.16 29.34 25.93
C PRO A 46 19.64 29.78 26.01
N GLY A 47 20.23 29.63 27.19
CA GLY A 47 21.64 29.99 27.42
C GLY A 47 21.94 31.48 27.54
N THR A 48 20.97 32.34 27.28
CA THR A 48 21.15 33.78 27.44
C THR A 48 21.14 34.13 28.94
N SER A 49 22.11 34.99 29.35
CA SER A 49 22.16 35.55 30.67
C SER A 49 21.39 36.87 30.72
N VAL A 50 20.50 37.02 31.70
CA VAL A 50 19.71 38.22 31.94
C VAL A 50 20.02 38.76 33.33
N ASP A 51 20.60 39.96 33.39
CA ASP A 51 20.88 40.65 34.64
C ASP A 51 19.63 41.41 35.11
N VAL A 52 19.27 41.24 36.39
CA VAL A 52 18.17 41.91 37.07
C VAL A 52 18.75 42.75 38.20
N PRO A 53 19.07 44.03 37.96
CA PRO A 53 19.60 44.91 38.97
C PRO A 53 18.47 45.28 39.97
N LEU A 54 18.70 44.97 41.23
CA LEU A 54 17.74 45.17 42.34
C LEU A 54 18.32 46.09 43.40
N ARG A 55 17.48 46.83 44.05
CA ARG A 55 17.77 47.77 45.14
C ARG A 55 16.88 47.53 46.31
N ILE A 56 17.44 47.28 47.47
CA ILE A 56 16.75 47.29 48.77
C ILE A 56 16.94 48.64 49.43
N THR A 57 15.82 49.31 49.70
CA THR A 57 15.81 50.65 50.33
C THR A 57 15.21 50.55 51.72
N ASN A 58 15.89 51.10 52.74
CA ASN A 58 15.33 51.30 54.05
C ASN A 58 14.41 52.52 54.00
N ILE A 59 13.09 52.30 54.09
CA ILE A 59 12.07 53.35 54.02
C ILE A 59 11.69 53.87 55.38
N SER A 60 12.30 53.35 56.44
CA SER A 60 12.04 53.80 57.81
C SER A 60 12.81 55.09 58.16
N SER A 61 12.46 55.76 59.23
CA SER A 61 13.12 56.99 59.72
C SER A 61 14.38 56.74 60.57
N ALA A 62 14.73 55.47 60.83
CA ALA A 62 15.90 55.05 61.59
C ALA A 62 16.76 54.03 60.78
N PRO A 63 18.06 53.90 61.09
CA PRO A 63 18.89 52.83 60.52
C PRO A 63 18.32 51.46 60.86
N ALA A 64 18.34 50.53 59.89
CA ALA A 64 17.81 49.17 60.02
C ALA A 64 18.88 48.14 59.60
N LEU A 65 18.89 47.02 60.31
CA LEU A 65 19.79 45.91 60.01
C LEU A 65 19.24 45.05 58.87
N LEU A 66 20.01 44.89 57.82
CA LEU A 66 19.81 43.92 56.74
C LEU A 66 20.75 42.74 56.99
N ASP A 67 20.20 41.65 57.51
CA ASP A 67 20.93 40.44 57.89
C ASP A 67 20.59 39.22 57.04
N LEU A 68 19.56 39.32 56.15
CA LEU A 68 19.11 38.27 55.29
C LEU A 68 18.90 38.78 53.86
N LEU A 69 19.51 38.10 52.91
CA LEU A 69 19.21 38.19 51.47
C LEU A 69 19.42 36.81 50.86
N THR A 70 18.35 36.18 50.40
CA THR A 70 18.42 34.87 49.69
C THR A 70 17.68 34.95 48.40
N VAL A 71 18.24 34.29 47.36
CA VAL A 71 17.62 34.03 46.07
C VAL A 71 17.61 32.53 45.87
N THR A 72 16.42 31.93 45.84
CA THR A 72 16.26 30.48 45.74
C THR A 72 15.34 30.14 44.57
N GLY A 73 15.89 29.46 43.56
CA GLY A 73 15.17 29.03 42.36
C GLY A 73 16.14 28.57 41.29
N SER A 74 15.74 27.55 40.52
CA SER A 74 16.57 27.05 39.44
C SER A 74 16.79 28.11 38.36
N GLY A 75 18.01 28.24 37.88
CA GLY A 75 18.40 29.23 36.88
C GLY A 75 18.69 30.65 37.41
N PHE A 76 18.37 30.94 38.65
CA PHE A 76 18.61 32.26 39.27
C PHE A 76 19.78 32.19 40.27
N SER A 77 20.59 33.22 40.28
CA SER A 77 21.72 33.36 41.22
C SER A 77 21.99 34.84 41.53
N VAL A 78 22.64 35.14 42.66
CA VAL A 78 23.13 36.47 42.93
C VAL A 78 24.58 36.55 42.51
N THR A 79 24.97 37.60 41.78
CA THR A 79 26.39 37.78 41.38
C THR A 79 27.28 38.10 42.57
N ALA A 80 28.40 37.42 42.68
CA ALA A 80 29.35 37.64 43.78
C ALA A 80 29.87 39.10 43.85
N ALA A 81 30.01 39.79 42.71
CA ALA A 81 30.45 41.17 42.63
C ALA A 81 29.42 42.22 43.03
N GLY A 82 28.10 41.80 43.12
CA GLY A 82 27.02 42.71 43.50
C GLY A 82 26.30 42.31 44.76
N ALA A 83 26.73 41.24 45.45
CA ALA A 83 26.10 40.82 46.70
C ALA A 83 26.56 41.70 47.88
N PRO A 84 25.66 42.28 48.66
CA PRO A 84 26.05 43.05 49.88
C PRO A 84 26.71 42.12 50.90
N ALA A 85 27.75 42.57 51.55
CA ALA A 85 28.33 41.88 52.72
C ALA A 85 27.30 41.97 53.90
N LEU A 86 26.70 40.84 54.26
CA LEU A 86 25.74 40.76 55.32
C LEU A 86 26.33 40.25 56.63
N PRO A 87 25.91 40.73 57.77
CA PRO A 87 24.88 41.76 58.00
C PRO A 87 25.39 43.18 57.72
N VAL A 88 24.50 44.06 57.22
CA VAL A 88 24.82 45.47 56.98
C VAL A 88 23.76 46.39 57.58
N THR A 89 24.17 47.48 58.24
CA THR A 89 23.23 48.50 58.71
C THR A 89 22.96 49.51 57.59
N VAL A 90 21.71 49.57 57.13
CA VAL A 90 21.29 50.51 56.08
C VAL A 90 20.65 51.74 56.77
N GLY A 91 21.25 52.92 56.53
CA GLY A 91 20.74 54.19 57.11
C GLY A 91 19.33 54.53 56.66
N SER A 92 18.66 55.44 57.36
CA SER A 92 17.34 55.94 56.95
C SER A 92 17.36 56.46 55.52
N GLN A 93 16.44 55.99 54.63
CA GLN A 93 16.35 56.36 53.23
C GLN A 93 17.59 55.98 52.39
N GLN A 94 18.48 55.20 52.95
CA GLN A 94 19.63 54.65 52.20
C GLN A 94 19.30 53.31 51.59
N SER A 95 20.09 52.88 50.58
CA SER A 95 19.83 51.68 49.81
C SER A 95 21.07 50.80 49.66
N VAL A 96 20.86 49.52 49.39
CA VAL A 96 21.87 48.55 49.02
C VAL A 96 21.47 47.94 47.65
N ASP A 97 22.36 47.98 46.69
CA ASP A 97 22.17 47.44 45.36
C ASP A 97 22.74 46.03 45.25
N PHE A 98 22.07 45.16 44.50
CA PHE A 98 22.56 43.84 44.13
C PHE A 98 22.00 43.40 42.76
N THR A 99 22.63 42.41 42.13
CA THR A 99 22.16 41.90 40.83
C THR A 99 21.82 40.41 40.95
N VAL A 100 20.60 40.06 40.53
CA VAL A 100 20.22 38.66 40.30
C VAL A 100 20.43 38.37 38.83
N VAL A 101 21.07 37.26 38.56
CA VAL A 101 21.31 36.78 37.19
C VAL A 101 20.39 35.58 36.97
N PHE A 102 19.66 35.62 35.85
CA PHE A 102 18.95 34.46 35.31
C PHE A 102 19.71 33.89 34.14
N GLN A 103 19.94 32.57 34.16
CA GLN A 103 20.48 31.82 33.03
C GLN A 103 19.99 30.37 33.08
N ALA A 104 19.35 29.90 32.01
CA ALA A 104 18.96 28.53 31.86
C ALA A 104 19.07 28.08 30.37
N THR A 105 19.43 26.84 30.14
CA THR A 105 19.59 26.27 28.79
C THR A 105 18.40 25.42 28.39
N SER A 106 17.65 24.89 29.37
CA SER A 106 16.47 24.03 29.08
C SER A 106 15.21 24.88 28.95
N PRO A 107 14.37 24.64 27.96
CA PRO A 107 13.07 25.29 27.86
C PRO A 107 12.18 25.00 29.07
N GLY A 108 11.37 25.98 29.44
CA GLY A 108 10.45 25.86 30.57
C GLY A 108 10.22 27.18 31.32
N THR A 109 9.31 27.15 32.28
CA THR A 109 9.05 28.27 33.19
C THR A 109 9.90 28.13 34.43
N TYR A 110 10.61 29.18 34.77
CA TYR A 110 11.49 29.27 35.94
C TYR A 110 10.94 30.27 36.94
N SER A 111 11.13 29.98 38.22
CA SER A 111 10.70 30.85 39.31
C SER A 111 11.74 30.84 40.41
N ALA A 112 12.00 32.01 40.96
CA ALA A 112 12.83 32.16 42.17
C ALA A 112 12.17 33.04 43.18
N ALA A 113 12.33 32.67 44.45
CA ALA A 113 11.96 33.52 45.58
C ALA A 113 13.15 34.38 45.99
N VAL A 114 12.94 35.70 46.09
CA VAL A 114 13.88 36.66 46.67
C VAL A 114 13.32 37.02 48.06
N ASN A 115 14.04 36.58 49.11
CA ASN A 115 13.64 36.83 50.49
C ASN A 115 14.70 37.71 51.18
N SER A 116 14.19 38.71 51.90
CA SER A 116 14.98 39.57 52.75
C SER A 116 14.14 39.99 53.94
N VAL A 117 14.66 40.84 54.86
CA VAL A 117 13.93 41.29 56.07
C VAL A 117 12.64 42.01 55.66
N GLY A 118 11.50 41.36 55.85
CA GLY A 118 10.16 41.88 55.53
C GLY A 118 9.86 41.95 54.00
N ILE A 119 10.71 41.35 53.17
CA ILE A 119 10.55 41.28 51.72
C ILE A 119 10.42 39.81 51.32
N ALA A 120 9.37 39.46 50.51
CA ALA A 120 9.21 38.19 49.86
C ALA A 120 8.61 38.46 48.48
N ILE A 121 9.43 38.31 47.40
CA ILE A 121 8.98 38.49 46.02
C ILE A 121 9.36 37.28 45.19
N THR A 122 8.66 37.12 44.08
CA THR A 122 8.94 36.08 43.09
C THR A 122 9.45 36.71 41.81
N LEU A 123 10.56 36.18 41.29
CA LEU A 123 11.02 36.44 39.93
C LEU A 123 10.59 35.28 39.04
N THR A 124 10.09 35.56 37.85
CA THR A 124 9.73 34.54 36.86
C THR A 124 10.41 34.80 35.53
N ALA A 125 10.71 33.74 34.81
CA ALA A 125 11.23 33.78 33.43
C ALA A 125 10.74 32.56 32.67
N THR A 126 10.50 32.71 31.37
CA THR A 126 10.17 31.59 30.47
C THR A 126 11.26 31.45 29.45
N VAL A 127 11.93 30.28 29.43
CA VAL A 127 12.88 29.94 28.39
C VAL A 127 12.10 29.26 27.26
N LEU A 128 12.14 29.87 26.08
CA LEU A 128 11.41 29.39 24.92
C LEU A 128 12.12 28.20 24.28
N VAL A 129 11.32 27.33 23.64
CA VAL A 129 11.85 26.40 22.62
C VAL A 129 12.23 27.25 21.41
N GLU A 130 13.48 27.17 20.95
CA GLU A 130 13.91 27.97 19.80
C GLU A 130 13.21 27.53 18.51
N LEU A 131 13.20 26.20 18.24
CA LEU A 131 12.50 25.58 17.13
C LEU A 131 11.48 24.60 17.64
N THR A 132 10.25 24.70 17.20
CA THR A 132 9.27 23.63 17.33
C THR A 132 9.30 22.78 16.06
N TYR A 133 9.07 21.49 16.24
CA TYR A 133 9.00 20.52 15.14
C TYR A 133 7.58 20.03 15.03
N GLU A 134 7.01 20.20 13.85
CA GLU A 134 5.61 19.91 13.55
C GLU A 134 5.53 19.04 12.31
N TRP A 135 4.54 18.18 12.20
CA TRP A 135 4.29 17.39 10.99
C TRP A 135 2.89 17.66 10.44
N VAL A 136 2.82 17.70 9.11
CA VAL A 136 1.58 18.00 8.40
C VAL A 136 0.76 16.73 8.28
N THR A 137 -0.45 16.76 8.83
CA THR A 137 -1.44 15.68 8.74
C THR A 137 -2.58 16.08 7.82
N SER A 138 -3.45 15.14 7.47
CA SER A 138 -4.66 15.42 6.69
C SER A 138 -5.67 16.34 7.41
N THR A 139 -5.55 16.45 8.74
CA THR A 139 -6.46 17.23 9.60
C THR A 139 -5.84 18.53 10.10
N GLY A 140 -4.56 18.77 9.81
CA GLY A 140 -3.84 19.97 10.27
C GLY A 140 -2.37 19.68 10.56
N VAL A 141 -1.81 20.40 11.52
CA VAL A 141 -0.41 20.31 11.92
C VAL A 141 -0.34 19.83 13.37
N GLU A 142 0.54 18.87 13.64
CA GLU A 142 0.75 18.28 14.98
C GLU A 142 2.22 18.38 15.41
N LEU A 143 2.45 18.53 16.74
CA LEU A 143 3.80 18.56 17.29
C LEU A 143 4.45 17.16 17.23
N LEU A 144 5.70 17.07 16.79
CA LEU A 144 6.46 15.83 16.79
C LEU A 144 6.68 15.22 18.19
N SER A 145 6.62 16.03 19.23
CA SER A 145 6.79 15.59 20.62
C SER A 145 5.63 14.74 21.16
N ALA A 146 4.48 14.72 20.45
CA ALA A 146 3.28 14.00 20.89
C ALA A 146 3.34 12.47 20.68
N GLY A 147 4.29 11.98 19.88
CA GLY A 147 4.45 10.55 19.59
C GLY A 147 5.19 10.29 18.27
N PRO A 148 5.25 9.04 17.82
CA PRO A 148 5.89 8.74 16.54
C PRO A 148 5.07 9.27 15.37
N VAL A 149 5.77 9.76 14.34
CA VAL A 149 5.18 10.08 13.04
C VAL A 149 4.77 8.77 12.37
N THR A 150 3.48 8.62 12.06
CA THR A 150 2.97 7.39 11.48
C THR A 150 2.57 7.55 10.02
N PHE A 151 3.06 6.64 9.19
CA PHE A 151 2.66 6.53 7.77
C PHE A 151 1.45 5.62 7.58
N GLY A 152 1.00 4.95 8.65
CA GLY A 152 -0.10 3.99 8.57
C GLY A 152 0.23 2.76 7.73
N SER A 153 -0.80 2.20 7.06
CA SER A 153 -0.63 1.07 6.13
C SER A 153 -0.33 1.59 4.72
N VAL A 154 0.84 1.23 4.20
CA VAL A 154 1.33 1.67 2.88
C VAL A 154 1.48 0.44 1.98
N PRO A 155 0.80 0.39 0.81
CA PRO A 155 1.00 -0.68 -0.16
C PRO A 155 2.45 -0.78 -0.62
N VAL A 156 2.99 -1.99 -0.67
CA VAL A 156 4.31 -2.24 -1.27
C VAL A 156 4.32 -1.71 -2.71
N GLY A 157 5.35 -0.94 -3.05
CA GLY A 157 5.46 -0.23 -4.32
C GLY A 157 4.91 1.20 -4.30
N GLN A 158 4.31 1.65 -3.19
CA GLN A 158 3.96 3.04 -2.94
C GLN A 158 4.99 3.69 -2.01
N SER A 159 5.12 5.02 -2.09
CA SER A 159 6.14 5.78 -1.38
C SER A 159 5.59 7.14 -0.93
N PRO A 160 4.61 7.18 -0.01
CA PRO A 160 4.10 8.44 0.51
C PRO A 160 5.17 9.20 1.29
N ALA A 161 5.09 10.52 1.27
CA ALA A 161 5.93 11.41 2.03
C ALA A 161 5.09 12.24 3.02
N ILE A 162 5.72 12.60 4.14
CA ILE A 162 5.17 13.49 5.16
C ILE A 162 6.11 14.69 5.29
N GLU A 163 5.52 15.89 5.25
CA GLU A 163 6.22 17.14 5.47
C GLU A 163 6.39 17.41 6.96
N ILE A 164 7.60 17.77 7.36
CA ILE A 164 7.97 18.19 8.70
C ILE A 164 8.37 19.65 8.65
N LEU A 165 7.78 20.47 9.50
CA LEU A 165 8.03 21.89 9.61
C LEU A 165 8.91 22.19 10.84
N LEU A 166 9.98 22.94 10.63
CA LEU A 166 10.84 23.49 11.67
C LEU A 166 10.42 24.96 11.85
N VAL A 167 9.67 25.25 12.89
CA VAL A 167 9.07 26.59 13.10
C VAL A 167 9.90 27.37 14.11
N ASN A 168 10.37 28.56 13.73
CA ASN A 168 11.12 29.45 14.61
C ASN A 168 10.16 30.23 15.52
N GLN A 169 10.19 29.93 16.81
CA GLN A 169 9.36 30.57 17.83
C GLN A 169 9.99 31.85 18.42
N THR A 170 11.19 32.23 17.96
CA THR A 170 11.92 33.37 18.50
C THR A 170 11.83 34.59 17.59
N SER A 171 12.29 35.75 18.11
CA SER A 171 12.44 37.00 17.32
C SER A 171 13.77 37.09 16.60
N ALA A 172 14.67 36.08 16.72
CA ALA A 172 15.95 36.03 16.05
C ALA A 172 15.94 35.06 14.86
N THR A 173 16.81 35.26 13.89
CA THR A 173 17.03 34.26 12.82
C THR A 173 17.86 33.12 13.35
N LEU A 174 17.38 31.87 13.17
CA LEU A 174 18.04 30.66 13.68
C LEU A 174 18.61 29.82 12.52
N PRO A 175 19.74 29.13 12.74
CA PRO A 175 20.25 28.17 11.75
C PRO A 175 19.31 26.94 11.68
N VAL A 176 19.15 26.38 10.49
CA VAL A 176 18.50 25.09 10.32
C VAL A 176 19.41 23.98 10.85
N PRO A 177 18.97 23.16 11.82
CA PRO A 177 19.77 22.06 12.33
C PRO A 177 19.93 20.96 11.28
N SER A 178 21.01 20.18 11.40
CA SER A 178 21.21 18.99 10.58
C SER A 178 20.10 17.96 10.83
N SER A 179 19.67 17.29 9.77
CA SER A 179 18.62 16.27 9.84
C SER A 179 19.09 14.96 9.18
N SER A 180 18.66 13.83 9.72
CA SER A 180 18.92 12.50 9.16
C SER A 180 17.77 11.55 9.49
N VAL A 181 17.60 10.53 8.64
CA VAL A 181 16.60 9.48 8.82
C VAL A 181 17.30 8.12 8.81
N SER A 182 16.87 7.22 9.68
CA SER A 182 17.30 5.83 9.74
C SER A 182 16.09 4.92 9.87
N GLY A 183 16.26 3.64 9.52
CA GLY A 183 15.19 2.62 9.56
C GLY A 183 14.85 2.09 8.18
N ASN A 184 14.43 0.81 8.14
CA ASN A 184 14.13 0.14 6.89
C ASN A 184 12.90 0.75 6.20
N GLY A 185 13.06 1.15 4.94
CA GLY A 185 12.01 1.76 4.14
C GLY A 185 11.83 3.28 4.36
N PHE A 186 12.51 3.89 5.35
CA PHE A 186 12.44 5.34 5.60
C PHE A 186 13.62 6.07 4.95
N SER A 187 13.34 7.24 4.37
CA SER A 187 14.34 8.10 3.76
C SER A 187 13.97 9.58 3.89
N LEU A 188 14.99 10.44 3.93
CA LEU A 188 14.85 11.90 3.85
C LEU A 188 14.99 12.28 2.37
N ILE A 189 13.90 12.74 1.74
CA ILE A 189 13.86 13.03 0.30
C ILE A 189 14.01 14.52 -0.02
N SER A 190 13.71 15.39 0.96
CA SER A 190 13.88 16.84 0.84
C SER A 190 14.32 17.43 2.17
N GLN A 191 15.23 18.36 2.14
CA GLN A 191 15.67 19.15 3.30
C GLN A 191 16.24 20.49 2.87
N PRO A 192 16.21 21.52 3.75
CA PRO A 192 16.85 22.79 3.47
C PRO A 192 18.36 22.62 3.22
N PRO A 193 18.95 23.40 2.32
CA PRO A 193 20.40 23.38 2.08
C PRO A 193 21.21 23.61 3.36
N ALA A 194 22.41 23.03 3.42
CA ALA A 194 23.33 23.25 4.55
C ALA A 194 23.63 24.75 4.73
N GLY A 195 23.57 25.23 5.98
CA GLY A 195 23.75 26.66 6.31
C GLY A 195 22.52 27.54 6.09
N SER A 196 21.38 26.97 5.72
CA SER A 196 20.10 27.71 5.69
C SER A 196 19.71 28.22 7.06
N THR A 197 18.87 29.27 7.08
CA THR A 197 18.35 29.87 8.31
C THR A 197 16.83 30.01 8.25
N VAL A 198 16.21 30.01 9.42
CA VAL A 198 14.77 30.24 9.60
C VAL A 198 14.59 31.61 10.23
N LYS A 199 13.91 32.53 9.53
CA LYS A 199 13.60 33.86 10.04
C LYS A 199 12.60 33.79 11.21
N PRO A 200 12.49 34.87 12.02
CA PRO A 200 11.46 34.96 13.07
C PRO A 200 10.08 34.61 12.56
N SER A 201 9.36 33.78 13.28
CA SER A 201 7.99 33.31 12.97
C SER A 201 7.83 32.65 11.60
N ALA A 202 8.93 32.27 10.93
CA ALA A 202 8.94 31.49 9.72
C ALA A 202 9.20 30.00 9.99
N SER A 203 9.02 29.17 8.95
CA SER A 203 9.31 27.75 8.99
C SER A 203 10.25 27.35 7.88
N ALA A 204 10.98 26.25 8.09
CA ALA A 204 11.68 25.50 7.07
C ALA A 204 11.09 24.08 7.01
N ALA A 205 10.99 23.51 5.81
CA ALA A 205 10.40 22.20 5.62
C ALA A 205 11.44 21.14 5.28
N LEU A 206 11.21 19.92 5.72
CA LEU A 206 11.87 18.70 5.25
C LEU A 206 10.80 17.64 4.98
N GLU A 207 11.13 16.67 4.11
CA GLU A 207 10.18 15.60 3.76
C GLU A 207 10.79 14.24 4.07
N VAL A 208 10.05 13.45 4.82
CA VAL A 208 10.35 12.05 5.13
C VAL A 208 9.43 11.16 4.31
N GLN A 209 10.00 10.17 3.62
CA GLN A 209 9.28 9.19 2.81
C GLN A 209 9.34 7.82 3.47
N PHE A 210 8.26 7.05 3.32
CA PHE A 210 8.22 5.63 3.66
C PHE A 210 7.94 4.78 2.44
N SER A 211 8.88 3.90 2.07
CA SER A 211 8.84 3.02 0.89
C SER A 211 9.00 1.56 1.32
N PRO A 212 7.92 0.88 1.76
CA PRO A 212 8.03 -0.51 2.19
C PRO A 212 8.37 -1.43 1.01
N THR A 213 9.36 -2.33 1.20
CA THR A 213 9.75 -3.35 0.23
C THR A 213 9.07 -4.70 0.45
N GLY A 214 8.33 -4.85 1.57
CA GLY A 214 7.60 -6.06 1.94
C GLY A 214 6.49 -5.76 2.93
N ALA A 215 5.65 -6.76 3.20
CA ALA A 215 4.61 -6.66 4.23
C ALA A 215 5.23 -6.72 5.63
N GLY A 216 4.65 -5.98 6.55
CA GLY A 216 5.03 -5.96 7.95
C GLY A 216 5.26 -4.55 8.51
N ALA A 217 5.35 -4.47 9.83
CA ALA A 217 5.63 -3.23 10.53
C ALA A 217 7.11 -2.83 10.37
N SER A 218 7.34 -1.55 10.15
CA SER A 218 8.66 -0.92 10.09
C SER A 218 8.73 0.21 11.11
N THR A 219 9.89 0.36 11.73
CA THR A 219 10.21 1.46 12.63
C THR A 219 11.47 2.17 12.15
N GLY A 220 11.54 3.46 12.40
CA GLY A 220 12.67 4.29 12.06
C GLY A 220 12.84 5.45 13.03
N THR A 221 13.85 6.27 12.78
CA THR A 221 14.13 7.45 13.58
C THR A 221 14.48 8.61 12.65
N LEU A 222 13.77 9.72 12.84
CA LEU A 222 14.14 11.03 12.32
C LEU A 222 14.95 11.75 13.40
N THR A 223 16.16 12.19 13.08
CA THR A 223 16.98 13.00 13.99
C THR A 223 17.09 14.41 13.43
N ILE A 224 16.77 15.42 14.24
CA ILE A 224 16.89 16.84 13.91
C ILE A 224 17.64 17.54 15.03
N GLY A 225 18.81 18.13 14.75
CA GLY A 225 19.61 18.84 15.74
C GLY A 225 19.97 18.02 16.97
N GLY A 226 20.10 16.69 16.83
CA GLY A 226 20.39 15.76 17.93
C GLY A 226 19.14 15.27 18.69
N GLN A 227 17.95 15.78 18.41
CA GLN A 227 16.70 15.25 18.94
C GLN A 227 16.18 14.11 18.04
N ALA A 228 15.73 13.01 18.66
CA ALA A 228 15.26 11.81 17.97
C ALA A 228 13.73 11.70 18.05
N PHE A 229 13.11 11.49 16.90
CA PHE A 229 11.66 11.30 16.75
C PHE A 229 11.38 9.94 16.11
N GLY A 230 10.47 9.18 16.68
CA GLY A 230 10.09 7.88 16.15
C GLY A 230 9.33 7.99 14.84
N LEU A 231 9.61 7.07 13.90
CA LEU A 231 8.86 6.87 12.68
C LEU A 231 8.25 5.48 12.70
N THR A 232 7.00 5.35 12.24
CA THR A 232 6.33 4.05 12.11
C THR A 232 5.55 3.95 10.81
N GLY A 233 5.50 2.75 10.24
CA GLY A 233 4.70 2.44 9.07
C GLY A 233 4.52 0.94 8.93
N THR A 234 3.48 0.52 8.22
CA THR A 234 3.22 -0.90 7.95
C THR A 234 3.12 -1.11 6.45
N GLY A 235 4.04 -1.90 5.87
CA GLY A 235 3.93 -2.35 4.50
C GLY A 235 2.79 -3.36 4.37
N VAL A 236 1.93 -3.22 3.35
CA VAL A 236 0.87 -4.17 3.04
C VAL A 236 1.01 -4.63 1.60
N ILE A 237 0.84 -5.93 1.34
CA ILE A 237 0.77 -6.43 -0.02
C ILE A 237 -0.58 -6.03 -0.59
N PRO A 238 -0.64 -5.22 -1.66
CA PRO A 238 -1.91 -4.85 -2.26
C PRO A 238 -2.58 -6.08 -2.86
N PRO A 239 -3.92 -6.18 -2.84
CA PRO A 239 -4.65 -7.26 -3.51
C PRO A 239 -4.36 -7.22 -5.01
N LEU A 240 -4.26 -8.40 -5.61
CA LEU A 240 -4.12 -8.51 -7.05
C LEU A 240 -5.43 -8.09 -7.73
N PRO A 241 -5.36 -7.39 -8.88
CA PRO A 241 -6.55 -7.02 -9.63
C PRO A 241 -7.30 -8.25 -10.11
N THR A 242 -8.62 -8.16 -10.22
CA THR A 242 -9.46 -9.23 -10.73
C THR A 242 -9.14 -9.48 -12.20
N PRO A 243 -8.84 -10.73 -12.60
CA PRO A 243 -8.64 -11.08 -14.00
C PRO A 243 -9.98 -11.13 -14.75
N SER A 244 -9.93 -10.96 -16.07
CA SER A 244 -11.04 -11.21 -16.99
C SER A 244 -10.55 -12.05 -18.17
N ILE A 245 -11.38 -13.00 -18.60
CA ILE A 245 -11.10 -13.88 -19.72
C ILE A 245 -11.52 -13.20 -21.02
N VAL A 246 -10.64 -13.21 -22.01
CA VAL A 246 -10.94 -12.76 -23.38
C VAL A 246 -10.66 -13.94 -24.30
N LEU A 247 -11.72 -14.55 -24.81
CA LEU A 247 -11.65 -15.62 -25.80
C LEU A 247 -11.89 -15.06 -27.20
N THR A 248 -11.07 -15.46 -28.14
CA THR A 248 -11.30 -15.25 -29.58
C THR A 248 -11.40 -16.62 -30.22
N LEU A 249 -12.59 -16.96 -30.70
CA LEU A 249 -12.88 -18.22 -31.36
C LEU A 249 -13.77 -17.90 -32.57
N PRO A 250 -13.46 -18.34 -33.80
CA PRO A 250 -14.28 -18.04 -34.96
C PRO A 250 -15.70 -18.59 -34.85
N GLU A 251 -15.82 -19.87 -34.50
CA GLU A 251 -17.09 -20.54 -34.23
C GLU A 251 -16.90 -21.51 -33.04
N PRO A 252 -17.94 -21.74 -32.21
CA PRO A 252 -17.87 -22.64 -31.08
C PRO A 252 -18.10 -24.10 -31.50
N ASP A 253 -17.32 -24.57 -32.49
CA ASP A 253 -17.43 -25.91 -33.06
C ASP A 253 -16.25 -26.80 -32.65
N SER A 254 -16.38 -28.11 -32.95
CA SER A 254 -15.30 -29.07 -32.81
C SER A 254 -14.16 -28.79 -33.85
N ASP A 255 -12.95 -29.18 -33.49
CA ASP A 255 -11.73 -29.02 -34.29
C ASP A 255 -11.41 -27.56 -34.66
N GLN A 256 -11.78 -26.65 -33.78
CA GLN A 256 -11.46 -25.21 -33.92
C GLN A 256 -10.30 -24.80 -33.03
N GLN A 257 -9.56 -23.80 -33.49
CA GLN A 257 -8.50 -23.16 -32.76
C GLN A 257 -8.94 -21.76 -32.35
N GLY A 258 -8.88 -21.48 -31.03
CA GLY A 258 -9.12 -20.17 -30.48
C GLY A 258 -7.88 -19.62 -29.78
N THR A 259 -7.99 -18.41 -29.23
CA THR A 259 -6.98 -17.80 -28.36
C THR A 259 -7.56 -17.35 -27.06
N LEU A 260 -6.81 -17.53 -25.99
CA LEU A 260 -7.08 -17.00 -24.65
C LEU A 260 -6.15 -15.84 -24.37
N ALA A 261 -6.70 -14.70 -23.98
CA ALA A 261 -5.99 -13.62 -23.32
C ALA A 261 -6.60 -13.32 -21.94
N VAL A 262 -5.78 -12.86 -21.01
CA VAL A 262 -6.23 -12.48 -19.66
C VAL A 262 -5.94 -10.99 -19.47
N LYS A 263 -6.99 -10.20 -19.23
CA LYS A 263 -6.89 -8.78 -18.89
C LYS A 263 -7.15 -8.59 -17.41
N LEU A 264 -6.60 -7.52 -16.83
CA LEU A 264 -6.76 -7.18 -15.43
C LEU A 264 -7.66 -5.95 -15.28
N SER A 265 -8.47 -5.91 -14.23
CA SER A 265 -9.37 -4.79 -13.93
C SER A 265 -8.63 -3.48 -13.58
N ALA A 266 -7.37 -3.58 -13.16
CA ALA A 266 -6.48 -2.46 -12.86
C ALA A 266 -5.02 -2.85 -13.09
N ILE A 267 -4.13 -1.88 -13.09
CA ILE A 267 -2.68 -2.10 -13.14
C ILE A 267 -2.22 -2.70 -11.80
N PRO A 268 -1.56 -3.87 -11.78
CA PRO A 268 -1.07 -4.48 -10.56
C PRO A 268 0.11 -3.68 -9.97
N LEU A 269 0.12 -3.55 -8.66
CA LEU A 269 1.21 -2.93 -7.90
C LEU A 269 2.30 -3.94 -7.50
N THR A 270 2.03 -5.24 -7.67
CA THR A 270 2.98 -6.33 -7.46
C THR A 270 2.91 -7.32 -8.61
N SER A 271 4.05 -7.95 -8.96
CA SER A 271 4.07 -9.04 -9.94
C SER A 271 3.55 -10.32 -9.29
N ALA A 272 2.88 -11.15 -10.09
CA ALA A 272 2.36 -12.44 -9.64
C ALA A 272 2.28 -13.43 -10.81
N THR A 273 2.15 -14.71 -10.49
CA THR A 273 1.88 -15.78 -11.44
C THR A 273 0.46 -16.29 -11.22
N GLY A 274 -0.25 -16.50 -12.31
CA GLY A 274 -1.56 -17.12 -12.35
C GLY A 274 -1.57 -18.39 -13.19
N THR A 275 -2.73 -19.08 -13.21
CA THR A 275 -2.93 -20.32 -13.95
C THR A 275 -4.21 -20.24 -14.77
N ALA A 276 -4.18 -20.70 -16.00
CA ALA A 276 -5.37 -20.93 -16.81
C ALA A 276 -5.52 -22.44 -17.05
N THR A 277 -6.75 -22.95 -16.88
CA THR A 277 -7.05 -24.37 -16.96
C THR A 277 -8.28 -24.57 -17.87
N LEU A 278 -8.19 -25.59 -18.75
CA LEU A 278 -9.31 -26.09 -19.56
C LEU A 278 -9.90 -27.30 -18.86
N THR A 279 -11.22 -27.31 -18.66
CA THR A 279 -11.96 -28.47 -18.23
C THR A 279 -13.05 -28.80 -19.24
N PHE A 280 -13.37 -30.08 -19.42
CA PHE A 280 -14.35 -30.55 -20.38
C PHE A 280 -15.42 -31.40 -19.71
N VAL A 281 -16.66 -31.10 -20.04
CA VAL A 281 -17.82 -31.90 -19.65
C VAL A 281 -18.55 -32.30 -20.95
N PRO A 282 -18.55 -33.60 -21.33
CA PRO A 282 -19.21 -34.04 -22.52
C PRO A 282 -20.75 -33.94 -22.41
N ILE A 283 -21.45 -33.96 -23.54
CA ILE A 283 -22.92 -34.06 -23.56
C ILE A 283 -23.37 -35.39 -22.94
N ALA A 284 -24.64 -35.43 -22.43
CA ALA A 284 -25.15 -36.55 -21.67
C ALA A 284 -25.12 -37.89 -22.42
N SER A 285 -25.27 -37.90 -23.75
CA SER A 285 -25.25 -39.11 -24.58
C SER A 285 -23.85 -39.80 -24.63
N ILE A 286 -22.79 -39.09 -24.26
CA ILE A 286 -21.39 -39.57 -24.25
C ILE A 286 -20.72 -39.25 -22.91
N ALA A 287 -21.43 -39.37 -21.80
CA ALA A 287 -21.09 -38.86 -20.47
C ALA A 287 -19.70 -39.18 -19.93
N ASN A 288 -19.04 -40.25 -20.39
CA ASN A 288 -17.72 -40.66 -19.95
C ASN A 288 -16.61 -40.35 -20.97
N ALA A 289 -16.93 -39.58 -22.03
CA ALA A 289 -15.93 -39.25 -23.03
C ALA A 289 -14.87 -38.29 -22.48
N THR A 290 -13.62 -38.56 -22.78
CA THR A 290 -12.50 -37.64 -22.58
C THR A 290 -12.00 -37.17 -23.93
N ASP A 291 -11.47 -35.95 -24.02
CA ASP A 291 -10.93 -35.42 -25.27
C ASP A 291 -9.58 -34.72 -25.01
N PRO A 292 -8.45 -35.42 -25.27
CA PRO A 292 -7.11 -34.87 -25.08
C PRO A 292 -6.74 -33.79 -26.08
N ALA A 293 -7.49 -33.67 -27.20
CA ALA A 293 -7.31 -32.59 -28.16
C ALA A 293 -7.74 -31.23 -27.61
N ILE A 294 -8.54 -31.20 -26.50
CA ILE A 294 -8.82 -29.99 -25.76
C ILE A 294 -7.56 -29.62 -24.96
N ALA A 295 -6.74 -28.77 -25.53
CA ALA A 295 -5.44 -28.43 -24.97
C ALA A 295 -4.99 -27.02 -25.40
N PHE A 296 -4.14 -26.43 -24.59
CA PHE A 296 -3.36 -25.26 -25.01
C PHE A 296 -2.24 -25.64 -25.99
N ALA A 297 -1.78 -24.68 -26.81
CA ALA A 297 -0.70 -24.90 -27.79
C ALA A 297 0.64 -25.33 -27.14
N THR A 298 0.82 -25.12 -25.84
CA THR A 298 1.97 -25.62 -25.07
C THR A 298 1.88 -27.11 -24.72
N GLY A 299 0.75 -27.75 -25.04
CA GLY A 299 0.38 -29.10 -24.60
C GLY A 299 -0.28 -29.11 -23.25
N GLY A 300 -1.30 -30.02 -23.12
CA GLY A 300 -2.06 -30.17 -21.88
C GLY A 300 -3.14 -29.12 -21.63
N GLN A 301 -3.84 -29.29 -20.52
CA GLN A 301 -5.03 -28.52 -20.16
C GLN A 301 -4.78 -27.42 -19.13
N SER A 302 -3.52 -27.16 -18.79
CA SER A 302 -3.13 -26.12 -17.85
C SER A 302 -1.91 -25.36 -18.36
N VAL A 303 -1.92 -24.04 -18.15
CA VAL A 303 -0.81 -23.15 -18.49
C VAL A 303 -0.68 -22.05 -17.46
N THR A 304 0.56 -21.66 -17.14
CA THR A 304 0.83 -20.52 -16.27
C THR A 304 0.99 -19.23 -17.08
N PHE A 305 0.64 -18.12 -16.46
CA PHE A 305 0.90 -16.78 -16.98
C PHE A 305 1.47 -15.88 -15.89
N ASN A 306 2.15 -14.81 -16.28
CA ASN A 306 2.67 -13.80 -15.38
C ASN A 306 1.92 -12.48 -15.54
N VAL A 307 1.73 -11.78 -14.44
CA VAL A 307 1.32 -10.38 -14.43
C VAL A 307 2.47 -9.55 -13.88
N PHE A 308 2.76 -8.41 -14.53
CA PHE A 308 3.87 -7.54 -14.17
C PHE A 308 3.37 -6.17 -13.71
N ILE A 309 4.12 -5.56 -12.79
CA ILE A 309 3.87 -4.17 -12.36
C ILE A 309 3.77 -3.26 -13.61
N GLY A 310 2.77 -2.41 -13.63
CA GLY A 310 2.59 -1.45 -14.72
C GLY A 310 1.84 -1.98 -15.95
N GLN A 311 1.48 -3.28 -16.01
CA GLN A 311 0.81 -3.91 -17.15
C GLN A 311 -0.57 -4.45 -16.78
N ALA A 312 -1.61 -4.00 -17.48
CA ALA A 312 -2.99 -4.46 -17.26
C ALA A 312 -3.34 -5.73 -18.06
N GLN A 313 -2.36 -6.46 -18.59
CA GLN A 313 -2.53 -7.68 -19.34
C GLN A 313 -1.51 -8.75 -18.93
N ALA A 314 -1.97 -9.98 -18.81
CA ALA A 314 -1.12 -11.13 -18.51
C ALA A 314 -0.27 -11.55 -19.69
N VAL A 315 0.86 -12.20 -19.40
CA VAL A 315 1.83 -12.69 -20.38
C VAL A 315 2.02 -14.19 -20.20
N PHE A 316 1.77 -14.96 -21.27
CA PHE A 316 2.01 -16.40 -21.37
C PHE A 316 3.41 -16.61 -21.99
N GLY A 317 4.42 -16.86 -21.15
CA GLY A 317 5.81 -16.87 -21.62
C GLY A 317 6.25 -15.50 -22.14
N SER A 318 6.23 -15.29 -23.44
CA SER A 318 6.61 -14.01 -24.10
C SER A 318 5.46 -13.36 -24.87
N VAL A 319 4.24 -13.93 -24.84
CA VAL A 319 3.08 -13.47 -25.64
C VAL A 319 1.89 -13.13 -24.76
N ASN A 320 1.03 -12.23 -25.22
CA ASN A 320 -0.13 -11.74 -24.44
C ASN A 320 -1.38 -12.61 -24.60
N SER A 321 -1.33 -13.65 -25.42
CA SER A 321 -2.40 -14.62 -25.62
C SER A 321 -1.82 -15.98 -25.95
N ILE A 322 -2.57 -17.05 -25.63
CA ILE A 322 -2.19 -18.41 -25.91
C ILE A 322 -3.27 -19.10 -26.76
N PRO A 323 -2.91 -19.81 -27.85
CA PRO A 323 -3.85 -20.62 -28.59
C PRO A 323 -4.31 -21.84 -27.79
N PHE A 324 -5.56 -22.24 -28.01
CA PHE A 324 -6.15 -23.48 -27.50
C PHE A 324 -7.00 -24.15 -28.59
N GLN A 325 -7.29 -25.43 -28.40
CA GLN A 325 -8.16 -26.21 -29.30
C GLN A 325 -9.42 -26.63 -28.58
N THR A 326 -10.55 -26.64 -29.29
CA THR A 326 -11.87 -27.04 -28.79
C THR A 326 -12.06 -28.56 -28.73
N GLY A 327 -11.15 -29.33 -29.31
CA GLY A 327 -11.23 -30.79 -29.36
C GLY A 327 -12.20 -31.31 -30.43
N THR A 328 -12.47 -32.62 -30.38
CA THR A 328 -13.24 -33.35 -31.36
C THR A 328 -14.58 -33.88 -30.84
N THR A 329 -14.97 -33.50 -29.62
CA THR A 329 -16.12 -34.06 -28.90
C THR A 329 -17.09 -32.96 -28.50
N ALA A 330 -18.43 -33.21 -28.66
CA ALA A 330 -19.48 -32.29 -28.22
C ALA A 330 -19.58 -32.24 -26.69
N GLY A 331 -19.72 -31.03 -26.17
CA GLY A 331 -19.78 -30.79 -24.72
C GLY A 331 -19.53 -29.34 -24.35
N THR A 332 -19.16 -29.12 -23.11
CA THR A 332 -18.82 -27.80 -22.60
C THR A 332 -17.35 -27.76 -22.19
N VAL A 333 -16.58 -26.91 -22.84
CA VAL A 333 -15.21 -26.56 -22.45
C VAL A 333 -15.28 -25.34 -21.56
N THR A 334 -14.78 -25.43 -20.33
CA THR A 334 -14.71 -24.30 -19.40
C THR A 334 -13.27 -23.88 -19.20
N VAL A 335 -13.01 -22.62 -19.49
CA VAL A 335 -11.74 -21.96 -19.18
C VAL A 335 -11.84 -21.38 -17.78
N THR A 336 -10.97 -21.80 -16.87
CA THR A 336 -10.85 -21.24 -15.52
C THR A 336 -9.52 -20.50 -15.42
N VAL A 337 -9.54 -19.25 -14.94
CA VAL A 337 -8.37 -18.42 -14.69
C VAL A 337 -8.28 -18.09 -13.23
N GLU A 338 -7.15 -18.41 -12.61
CA GLU A 338 -6.84 -18.15 -11.21
C GLU A 338 -5.65 -17.19 -11.08
N LEU A 339 -5.82 -16.14 -10.27
CA LEU A 339 -4.77 -15.17 -9.95
C LEU A 339 -4.86 -14.77 -8.47
N GLY A 340 -3.97 -15.33 -7.64
CA GLY A 340 -4.05 -15.19 -6.19
C GLY A 340 -5.35 -15.78 -5.65
N ALA A 341 -6.16 -14.97 -4.99
CA ALA A 341 -7.48 -15.39 -4.49
C ALA A 341 -8.62 -15.21 -5.51
N ASN A 342 -8.34 -14.64 -6.70
CA ASN A 342 -9.36 -14.37 -7.70
C ASN A 342 -9.47 -15.54 -8.66
N THR A 343 -10.70 -16.04 -8.88
CA THR A 343 -11.03 -17.07 -9.86
C THR A 343 -12.14 -16.56 -10.77
N VAL A 344 -11.96 -16.70 -12.07
CA VAL A 344 -12.99 -16.39 -13.09
C VAL A 344 -13.11 -17.54 -14.07
N GLN A 345 -14.30 -17.73 -14.63
CA GLN A 345 -14.60 -18.81 -15.56
C GLN A 345 -15.38 -18.30 -16.76
N GLN A 346 -15.14 -18.93 -17.91
CA GLN A 346 -15.90 -18.74 -19.14
C GLN A 346 -16.07 -20.07 -19.87
N SER A 347 -17.29 -20.40 -20.29
CA SER A 347 -17.59 -21.66 -20.96
C SER A 347 -17.84 -21.45 -22.45
N ILE A 348 -17.45 -22.46 -23.24
CA ILE A 348 -17.68 -22.62 -24.67
C ILE A 348 -18.53 -23.88 -24.82
N VAL A 349 -19.69 -23.79 -25.46
CA VAL A 349 -20.56 -24.94 -25.71
C VAL A 349 -20.33 -25.42 -27.14
N ILE A 350 -19.81 -26.63 -27.29
CA ILE A 350 -19.62 -27.32 -28.56
C ILE A 350 -20.87 -28.18 -28.82
N LEU A 351 -21.65 -27.79 -29.81
CA LEU A 351 -22.90 -28.48 -30.13
C LEU A 351 -22.67 -29.79 -30.91
N PRO A 352 -23.59 -30.78 -30.82
CA PRO A 352 -23.60 -31.92 -31.72
C PRO A 352 -23.64 -31.48 -33.20
N ALA A 353 -22.74 -32.03 -34.00
CA ALA A 353 -22.63 -31.75 -35.42
C ALA A 353 -22.52 -33.04 -36.23
N VAL A 354 -22.74 -32.94 -37.53
CA VAL A 354 -22.49 -34.06 -38.46
C VAL A 354 -21.02 -34.42 -38.46
N VAL A 355 -20.69 -35.63 -38.91
CA VAL A 355 -19.28 -36.10 -38.96
C VAL A 355 -18.41 -35.14 -39.77
N GLY A 356 -17.33 -34.70 -39.13
CA GLY A 356 -16.27 -33.91 -39.84
C GLY A 356 -15.29 -34.85 -40.53
N VAL A 357 -15.32 -34.88 -41.83
CA VAL A 357 -14.37 -35.67 -42.64
C VAL A 357 -13.19 -34.77 -43.03
N THR A 358 -11.99 -35.07 -42.53
CA THR A 358 -10.78 -34.26 -42.74
C THR A 358 -9.90 -34.75 -43.87
N ALA A 359 -9.93 -36.07 -44.17
CA ALA A 359 -9.22 -36.63 -45.29
C ALA A 359 -10.00 -37.82 -45.90
N VAL A 360 -9.89 -37.96 -47.22
CA VAL A 360 -10.48 -39.06 -48.01
C VAL A 360 -9.42 -39.55 -48.97
N GLN A 361 -9.18 -40.86 -49.00
CA GLN A 361 -8.24 -41.48 -49.90
C GLN A 361 -8.84 -42.77 -50.48
N GLY A 362 -8.58 -43.02 -51.76
CA GLY A 362 -8.92 -44.27 -52.42
C GLY A 362 -7.66 -45.00 -52.86
N VAL A 363 -7.65 -46.31 -52.64
CA VAL A 363 -6.56 -47.18 -53.11
C VAL A 363 -7.15 -48.30 -53.99
N ARG A 364 -6.58 -48.48 -55.20
CA ARG A 364 -7.01 -49.49 -56.09
C ARG A 364 -5.98 -50.63 -56.11
N SER A 365 -6.46 -51.88 -56.01
CA SER A 365 -5.67 -53.08 -56.00
C SER A 365 -6.25 -54.09 -57.02
N SER A 366 -5.53 -55.15 -57.33
CA SER A 366 -6.06 -56.27 -58.20
C SER A 366 -7.18 -56.98 -57.42
N GLY A 367 -8.44 -56.82 -57.86
CA GLY A 367 -9.61 -57.49 -57.27
C GLY A 367 -10.23 -56.79 -56.08
N SER A 368 -9.80 -55.57 -55.74
CA SER A 368 -10.44 -54.77 -54.67
C SER A 368 -10.19 -53.27 -54.83
N VAL A 369 -11.10 -52.47 -54.31
CA VAL A 369 -10.85 -51.03 -54.00
C VAL A 369 -11.00 -50.82 -52.51
N GLU A 370 -10.18 -49.89 -51.97
CA GLU A 370 -10.15 -49.50 -50.57
C GLU A 370 -10.49 -48.03 -50.48
N VAL A 371 -11.31 -47.68 -49.51
CA VAL A 371 -11.68 -46.30 -49.16
C VAL A 371 -11.23 -46.04 -47.74
N ASP A 372 -10.35 -45.08 -47.56
CA ASP A 372 -9.91 -44.61 -46.25
C ASP A 372 -10.51 -43.25 -45.97
N LEU A 373 -11.17 -43.11 -44.80
CA LEU A 373 -11.72 -41.86 -44.31
C LEU A 373 -11.08 -41.54 -42.97
N THR A 374 -10.50 -40.35 -42.86
CA THR A 374 -10.06 -39.81 -41.59
C THR A 374 -11.00 -38.66 -41.22
N GLY A 375 -11.40 -38.60 -39.95
CA GLY A 375 -12.33 -37.58 -39.50
C GLY A 375 -12.57 -37.61 -38.00
N PHE A 376 -13.61 -36.90 -37.58
CA PHE A 376 -14.10 -36.93 -36.20
C PHE A 376 -15.63 -36.95 -36.17
N ASP A 377 -16.16 -37.63 -35.20
CA ASP A 377 -17.59 -37.63 -34.85
C ASP A 377 -17.73 -37.08 -33.41
N ASN A 378 -18.16 -35.83 -33.28
CA ASN A 378 -18.26 -35.18 -32.00
C ASN A 378 -19.42 -35.72 -31.13
N THR A 379 -20.35 -36.51 -31.75
CA THR A 379 -21.43 -37.20 -31.04
C THR A 379 -21.08 -38.64 -30.71
N ARG A 380 -20.00 -39.21 -31.25
CA ARG A 380 -19.54 -40.61 -31.08
C ARG A 380 -20.63 -41.64 -31.38
N SER A 381 -21.44 -41.33 -32.37
CA SER A 381 -22.65 -42.11 -32.75
C SER A 381 -22.68 -42.46 -34.24
N ALA A 382 -21.55 -42.28 -34.93
CA ALA A 382 -21.44 -42.68 -36.34
C ALA A 382 -21.80 -44.14 -36.53
N GLY A 383 -22.48 -44.46 -37.66
CA GLY A 383 -22.90 -45.81 -37.87
C GLY A 383 -23.32 -46.14 -39.30
N ALA A 384 -24.28 -45.43 -39.85
CA ALA A 384 -24.72 -45.70 -41.23
C ALA A 384 -23.71 -45.14 -42.25
N LEU A 385 -23.27 -45.96 -43.15
CA LEU A 385 -22.29 -45.66 -44.22
C LEU A 385 -22.90 -45.94 -45.56
N THR A 386 -22.67 -45.08 -46.54
CA THR A 386 -23.05 -45.31 -47.95
C THR A 386 -21.88 -44.98 -48.85
N PHE A 387 -21.54 -45.89 -49.78
CA PHE A 387 -20.47 -45.70 -50.71
C PHE A 387 -21.01 -45.77 -52.14
N THR A 388 -20.79 -44.77 -52.94
CA THR A 388 -21.16 -44.69 -54.35
C THR A 388 -19.90 -44.68 -55.20
N PHE A 389 -19.82 -45.60 -56.18
CA PHE A 389 -18.67 -45.74 -57.10
C PHE A 389 -19.06 -45.31 -58.52
N PHE A 390 -18.15 -44.61 -59.18
CA PHE A 390 -18.42 -43.99 -60.47
C PHE A 390 -17.39 -44.43 -61.50
N ASP A 391 -17.82 -44.51 -62.78
CA ASP A 391 -16.96 -44.67 -63.95
C ASP A 391 -16.23 -43.34 -64.29
N ALA A 392 -15.35 -43.40 -65.35
CA ALA A 392 -14.64 -42.22 -65.84
C ALA A 392 -15.57 -41.13 -66.43
N SER A 393 -16.81 -41.49 -66.82
CA SER A 393 -17.82 -40.57 -67.34
C SER A 393 -18.66 -39.97 -66.25
N GLY A 394 -18.47 -40.41 -65.01
CA GLY A 394 -19.21 -39.94 -63.81
C GLY A 394 -20.55 -40.63 -63.57
N ASN A 395 -20.82 -41.73 -64.27
CA ASN A 395 -22.03 -42.52 -64.00
C ASN A 395 -21.82 -43.50 -62.84
N GLU A 396 -22.87 -43.76 -62.04
CA GLU A 396 -22.84 -44.79 -61.01
C GLU A 396 -22.66 -46.18 -61.64
N LEU A 397 -21.68 -46.92 -61.13
CA LEU A 397 -21.40 -48.28 -61.59
C LEU A 397 -22.30 -49.33 -61.01
N VAL A 398 -22.70 -49.12 -59.79
CA VAL A 398 -23.64 -50.00 -59.01
C VAL A 398 -24.54 -49.17 -58.12
N THR A 399 -25.63 -49.74 -57.68
CA THR A 399 -26.44 -49.10 -56.59
C THR A 399 -25.57 -48.80 -55.40
N PRO A 400 -25.68 -47.63 -54.76
CA PRO A 400 -24.90 -47.26 -53.61
C PRO A 400 -24.86 -48.36 -52.57
N ILE A 401 -23.67 -48.72 -52.12
CA ILE A 401 -23.44 -49.78 -51.13
C ILE A 401 -23.67 -49.20 -49.75
N GLN A 402 -24.67 -49.77 -49.03
CA GLN A 402 -24.96 -49.40 -47.68
C GLN A 402 -24.31 -50.37 -46.70
N ALA A 403 -23.66 -49.84 -45.68
CA ALA A 403 -23.08 -50.60 -44.58
C ALA A 403 -23.50 -50.03 -43.22
N ASN A 404 -23.67 -50.89 -42.25
CA ASN A 404 -23.96 -50.53 -40.90
C ASN A 404 -22.69 -50.74 -40.02
N GLY A 405 -21.97 -49.69 -39.72
CA GLY A 405 -20.78 -49.68 -38.87
C GLY A 405 -21.08 -49.33 -37.43
N SER A 406 -22.36 -49.22 -36.97
CA SER A 406 -22.70 -48.72 -35.66
C SER A 406 -22.02 -49.47 -34.49
N SER A 407 -21.94 -50.81 -34.59
CA SER A 407 -21.25 -51.65 -33.60
C SER A 407 -19.74 -51.39 -33.54
N ASP A 408 -19.14 -51.19 -34.71
CA ASP A 408 -17.67 -51.02 -34.84
C ASP A 408 -17.27 -49.63 -34.31
N PHE A 409 -18.01 -48.59 -34.69
CA PHE A 409 -17.80 -47.24 -34.16
C PHE A 409 -18.07 -47.20 -32.66
N ALA A 410 -19.13 -47.85 -32.16
CA ALA A 410 -19.40 -47.87 -30.70
C ALA A 410 -18.25 -48.55 -29.92
N ALA A 411 -17.77 -49.70 -30.42
CA ALA A 411 -16.66 -50.42 -29.81
C ALA A 411 -15.35 -49.59 -29.89
N TYR A 412 -15.10 -48.91 -31.00
CA TYR A 412 -13.94 -48.01 -31.16
C TYR A 412 -14.01 -46.86 -30.16
N PHE A 413 -15.13 -46.12 -30.07
CA PHE A 413 -15.26 -44.98 -29.23
C PHE A 413 -15.33 -45.33 -27.72
N GLN A 414 -15.67 -46.55 -27.32
CA GLN A 414 -15.54 -47.03 -25.95
C GLN A 414 -14.05 -47.09 -25.51
N ASN A 415 -13.13 -47.33 -26.43
CA ASN A 415 -11.71 -47.53 -26.13
C ASN A 415 -10.82 -46.37 -26.58
N SER A 416 -11.37 -45.35 -27.22
CA SER A 416 -10.64 -44.19 -27.69
C SER A 416 -11.00 -42.94 -26.91
N ALA A 417 -10.07 -41.95 -26.87
CA ALA A 417 -10.32 -40.63 -26.34
C ALA A 417 -10.64 -39.68 -27.52
N GLY A 418 -11.58 -38.73 -27.26
CA GLY A 418 -12.06 -37.82 -28.30
C GLY A 418 -13.02 -38.48 -29.32
N GLY A 419 -13.31 -37.74 -30.38
CA GLY A 419 -14.20 -38.15 -31.47
C GLY A 419 -13.46 -38.51 -32.76
N ALA A 420 -12.14 -38.43 -32.81
CA ALA A 420 -11.35 -38.73 -34.01
C ALA A 420 -11.38 -40.22 -34.37
N PHE A 421 -11.44 -40.51 -35.66
CA PHE A 421 -11.42 -41.89 -36.16
C PHE A 421 -10.70 -42.00 -37.51
N GLU A 422 -10.28 -43.22 -37.82
CA GLU A 422 -9.88 -43.68 -39.13
C GLU A 422 -10.78 -44.85 -39.51
N LEU A 423 -11.44 -44.76 -40.66
CA LEU A 423 -12.26 -45.82 -41.25
C LEU A 423 -11.56 -46.35 -42.50
N LYS A 424 -11.36 -47.64 -42.58
CA LYS A 424 -10.86 -48.38 -43.72
C LYS A 424 -11.96 -49.32 -44.21
N ALA A 425 -12.43 -49.10 -45.43
CA ALA A 425 -13.44 -49.91 -46.08
C ALA A 425 -12.91 -50.57 -47.32
N VAL A 426 -12.90 -51.90 -47.37
CA VAL A 426 -12.41 -52.69 -48.49
C VAL A 426 -13.56 -53.35 -49.21
N PHE A 427 -13.62 -53.12 -50.52
CA PHE A 427 -14.66 -53.65 -51.42
C PHE A 427 -14.05 -54.63 -52.41
N PRO A 428 -14.38 -55.92 -52.37
CA PRO A 428 -13.98 -56.86 -53.37
C PRO A 428 -14.63 -56.56 -54.70
N VAL A 429 -13.86 -56.60 -55.81
CA VAL A 429 -14.34 -56.28 -57.17
C VAL A 429 -14.21 -57.49 -58.05
N THR A 430 -15.32 -57.87 -58.67
CA THR A 430 -15.32 -58.89 -59.71
C THR A 430 -15.18 -58.17 -61.04
N GLY A 431 -14.02 -58.35 -61.72
CA GLY A 431 -13.71 -57.69 -62.97
C GLY A 431 -12.55 -56.72 -62.92
N ASP A 432 -12.51 -55.81 -63.88
CA ASP A 432 -11.41 -54.83 -64.00
C ASP A 432 -11.63 -53.63 -63.06
N THR A 433 -10.80 -53.50 -62.04
CA THR A 433 -10.86 -52.39 -61.01
C THR A 433 -10.56 -51.03 -61.66
N SER A 434 -9.91 -50.97 -62.86
CA SER A 434 -9.63 -49.71 -63.56
C SER A 434 -10.88 -48.98 -64.05
N GLN A 435 -12.01 -49.69 -64.17
CA GLN A 435 -13.31 -49.07 -64.48
C GLN A 435 -13.91 -48.23 -63.35
N ILE A 436 -13.45 -48.39 -62.10
CA ILE A 436 -13.87 -47.63 -61.01
C ILE A 436 -13.02 -46.39 -60.91
N ALA A 437 -13.47 -45.23 -61.43
CA ALA A 437 -12.67 -44.03 -61.54
C ALA A 437 -12.64 -43.20 -60.27
N SER A 438 -13.77 -43.14 -59.59
CA SER A 438 -13.92 -42.35 -58.35
C SER A 438 -15.01 -42.91 -57.46
N PHE A 439 -15.07 -42.39 -56.24
CA PHE A 439 -16.12 -42.74 -55.25
C PHE A 439 -16.54 -41.51 -54.48
N GLN A 440 -17.69 -41.63 -53.79
CA GLN A 440 -18.20 -40.72 -52.81
C GLN A 440 -18.69 -41.54 -51.61
N ALA A 441 -18.44 -41.02 -50.39
CA ALA A 441 -18.93 -41.66 -49.18
C ALA A 441 -19.89 -40.73 -48.40
N VAL A 442 -20.86 -41.32 -47.75
CA VAL A 442 -21.74 -40.65 -46.77
C VAL A 442 -21.53 -41.38 -45.45
N VAL A 443 -21.28 -40.58 -44.42
CA VAL A 443 -21.22 -41.07 -43.01
C VAL A 443 -22.28 -40.38 -42.23
N ALA A 444 -23.13 -41.15 -41.58
CA ALA A 444 -24.23 -40.62 -40.76
C ALA A 444 -23.94 -40.81 -39.28
N ASN A 445 -24.30 -39.81 -38.49
CA ASN A 445 -24.33 -39.84 -37.02
C ASN A 445 -25.67 -39.34 -36.48
N SER A 446 -25.84 -39.19 -35.19
CA SER A 446 -27.07 -38.73 -34.56
C SER A 446 -27.46 -37.26 -34.92
N ALA A 447 -26.55 -36.47 -35.42
CA ALA A 447 -26.78 -35.10 -35.87
C ALA A 447 -27.15 -34.98 -37.33
N GLY A 448 -26.87 -36.02 -38.17
CA GLY A 448 -27.20 -36.05 -39.60
C GLY A 448 -26.15 -36.72 -40.46
N ASN A 449 -26.20 -36.45 -41.76
CA ASN A 449 -25.34 -37.04 -42.77
C ASN A 449 -24.23 -36.09 -43.20
N ALA A 450 -23.02 -36.57 -43.24
CA ALA A 450 -21.87 -35.91 -43.87
C ALA A 450 -21.57 -36.61 -45.20
N THR A 451 -21.48 -35.86 -46.29
CA THR A 451 -21.17 -36.36 -47.61
C THR A 451 -19.81 -35.86 -48.02
N THR A 452 -18.89 -36.76 -48.42
CA THR A 452 -17.57 -36.37 -48.89
C THR A 452 -17.62 -35.75 -50.29
N ALA A 453 -16.61 -35.03 -50.67
CA ALA A 453 -16.36 -34.74 -52.09
C ALA A 453 -16.11 -36.04 -52.85
N ARG A 454 -16.40 -36.03 -54.16
CA ARG A 454 -16.03 -37.14 -55.04
C ARG A 454 -14.52 -37.21 -55.15
N THR A 455 -13.97 -38.37 -54.81
CA THR A 455 -12.49 -38.62 -54.76
C THR A 455 -12.11 -39.66 -55.79
N SER A 456 -11.03 -39.42 -56.49
CA SER A 456 -10.48 -40.39 -57.50
C SER A 456 -9.65 -41.45 -56.78
N PHE A 457 -9.60 -42.62 -57.38
CA PHE A 457 -8.72 -43.73 -56.99
C PHE A 457 -7.31 -43.53 -57.52
#